data_14c84114c3f77e43a1f9215138bd97c5
#
_entry.id   14c84114c3f77e43a1f9215138bd97c5
#
_cell.length_a   1.000
_cell.length_b   1.000
_cell.length_c   1.000
_cell.angle_alpha   90.00
_cell.angle_beta   90.00
_cell.angle_gamma   90.00
#
_symmetry.space_group_name_H-M   'P 1'
#
loop_
_entity.id
_entity.type
_entity.pdbx_description
1 polymer ?
#
loop_
_entity_poly.entity_id
_entity_poly.type
_entity_poly.pdbx_seq_one_letter_code
_entity_poly.pdbx_strand_id
1 'polypeptide(L)'
;IPGGSLSGGQQQRLCIARAIAVEPEVLLMDEPCSALDPISTLAIEDLMSQLKENFTIVIVTHNMQQAARVSDDTAFFNLEETGKPGQLVEVGPTSKIFSNPDNKATEDYISGRFG
;
A
#
# COMPACT_ATOMS: atom_id res chain seq x y z
N ILE A 1 17.40 -22.93 1.47
CA ILE A 1 17.56 -22.19 2.74
C ILE A 1 16.27 -22.31 3.54
N PRO A 2 16.35 -22.68 4.83
CA PRO A 2 15.16 -22.68 5.68
C PRO A 2 14.52 -21.30 5.75
N GLY A 3 13.19 -21.23 5.81
CA GLY A 3 12.47 -19.97 5.84
C GLY A 3 12.92 -19.02 6.95
N GLY A 4 13.32 -19.54 8.09
CA GLY A 4 13.81 -18.75 9.21
C GLY A 4 15.17 -18.09 8.98
N SER A 5 15.90 -18.48 7.94
CA SER A 5 17.20 -17.91 7.59
C SER A 5 17.11 -16.77 6.57
N LEU A 6 15.91 -16.48 6.04
CA LEU A 6 15.71 -15.46 5.03
C LEU A 6 15.63 -14.07 5.67
N SER A 7 16.11 -13.04 4.95
CA SER A 7 15.89 -11.66 5.35
C SER A 7 14.40 -11.31 5.28
N GLY A 8 14.00 -10.19 5.89
CA GLY A 8 12.63 -9.72 5.83
C GLY A 8 12.14 -9.51 4.39
N GLY A 9 12.99 -8.92 3.54
CA GLY A 9 12.66 -8.71 2.13
C GLY A 9 12.54 -10.03 1.35
N GLN A 10 13.41 -11.00 1.63
CA GLN A 10 13.33 -12.32 1.02
C GLN A 10 12.08 -13.07 1.46
N GLN A 11 11.72 -12.99 2.73
CA GLN A 11 10.49 -13.58 3.26
C GLN A 11 9.26 -12.97 2.58
N GLN A 12 9.25 -11.66 2.42
CA GLN A 12 8.14 -10.95 1.78
C GLN A 12 8.02 -11.36 0.30
N ARG A 13 9.13 -11.45 -0.41
CA ARG A 13 9.12 -11.93 -1.81
C ARG A 13 8.61 -13.36 -1.90
N LEU A 14 8.98 -14.21 -0.96
CA LEU A 14 8.47 -15.59 -0.93
C LEU A 14 6.97 -15.61 -0.69
N CYS A 15 6.45 -14.79 0.21
CA CYS A 15 5.01 -14.69 0.45
C CYS A 15 4.27 -14.23 -0.81
N ILE A 16 4.81 -13.26 -1.53
CA ILE A 16 4.23 -12.78 -2.79
C ILE A 16 4.26 -13.89 -3.84
N ALA A 17 5.38 -14.59 -3.98
CA ALA A 17 5.51 -15.69 -4.94
C ALA A 17 4.46 -16.78 -4.69
N ARG A 18 4.23 -17.11 -3.42
CA ARG A 18 3.22 -18.10 -3.04
C ARG A 18 1.80 -17.61 -3.36
N ALA A 19 1.52 -16.34 -3.15
CA ALA A 19 0.22 -15.76 -3.45
C ALA A 19 -0.07 -15.75 -4.94
N ILE A 20 0.90 -15.39 -5.77
CA ILE A 20 0.71 -15.33 -7.22
C ILE A 20 0.72 -16.71 -7.90
N ALA A 21 1.24 -17.73 -7.23
CA ALA A 21 1.29 -19.09 -7.77
C ALA A 21 -0.10 -19.66 -8.07
N VAL A 22 -1.13 -19.19 -7.39
CA VAL A 22 -2.52 -19.60 -7.63
C VAL A 22 -3.23 -18.73 -8.67
N GLU A 23 -2.50 -17.83 -9.32
CA GLU A 23 -2.99 -16.95 -10.38
C GLU A 23 -4.25 -16.16 -9.98
N PRO A 24 -4.20 -15.35 -8.90
CA PRO A 24 -5.36 -14.57 -8.48
C PRO A 24 -5.64 -13.43 -9.45
N GLU A 25 -6.88 -12.98 -9.49
CA GLU A 25 -7.22 -11.75 -10.23
C GLU A 25 -6.82 -10.51 -9.44
N VAL A 26 -6.97 -10.57 -8.12
CA VAL A 26 -6.64 -9.47 -7.21
C VAL A 26 -5.63 -9.96 -6.17
N LEU A 27 -4.56 -9.21 -6.01
CA LEU A 27 -3.53 -9.47 -5.02
C LEU A 27 -3.65 -8.41 -3.92
N LEU A 28 -3.99 -8.85 -2.72
CA LEU A 28 -4.16 -7.97 -1.56
C LEU A 28 -2.90 -7.99 -0.71
N MET A 29 -2.33 -6.83 -0.46
CA MET A 29 -1.15 -6.66 0.38
C MET A 29 -1.46 -5.71 1.54
N ASP A 30 -1.34 -6.21 2.76
CA ASP A 30 -1.58 -5.42 3.98
C ASP A 30 -0.24 -5.03 4.60
N GLU A 31 0.05 -3.73 4.59
CA GLU A 31 1.29 -3.16 5.11
C GLU A 31 2.55 -3.91 4.60
N PRO A 32 2.73 -4.02 3.27
CA PRO A 32 3.72 -4.96 2.72
C PRO A 32 5.16 -4.64 3.05
N CYS A 33 5.47 -3.41 3.43
CA CYS A 33 6.85 -2.98 3.69
C CYS A 33 7.07 -2.49 5.12
N SER A 34 6.12 -2.66 6.03
CA SER A 34 6.16 -2.06 7.37
C SER A 34 7.34 -2.51 8.21
N ALA A 35 7.84 -3.74 8.01
CA ALA A 35 8.95 -4.30 8.77
C ALA A 35 10.24 -4.38 7.96
N LEU A 36 10.31 -3.71 6.81
CA LEU A 36 11.45 -3.79 5.91
C LEU A 36 12.33 -2.53 6.01
N ASP A 37 13.63 -2.73 5.82
CA ASP A 37 14.58 -1.63 5.67
C ASP A 37 14.34 -0.90 4.33
N PRO A 38 14.92 0.31 4.13
CA PRO A 38 14.66 1.08 2.91
C PRO A 38 15.04 0.37 1.61
N ILE A 39 16.12 -0.38 1.59
CA ILE A 39 16.56 -1.08 0.39
C ILE A 39 15.59 -2.20 0.03
N SER A 40 15.19 -3.00 1.02
CA SER A 40 14.21 -4.06 0.82
C SER A 40 12.84 -3.50 0.43
N THR A 41 12.46 -2.36 0.99
CA THR A 41 11.22 -1.68 0.64
C THR A 41 11.20 -1.29 -0.85
N LEU A 42 12.28 -0.71 -1.35
CA LEU A 42 12.38 -0.36 -2.76
C LEU A 42 12.31 -1.59 -3.66
N ALA A 43 12.93 -2.69 -3.27
CA ALA A 43 12.88 -3.94 -4.03
C ALA A 43 11.45 -4.50 -4.11
N ILE A 44 10.69 -4.44 -3.02
CA ILE A 44 9.29 -4.88 -3.02
C ILE A 44 8.42 -3.93 -3.85
N GLU A 45 8.65 -2.63 -3.79
CA GLU A 45 7.92 -1.66 -4.60
C GLU A 45 8.18 -1.85 -6.09
N ASP A 46 9.43 -2.15 -6.47
CA ASP A 46 9.77 -2.50 -7.86
C ASP A 46 9.04 -3.76 -8.30
N LEU A 47 8.98 -4.77 -7.44
CA LEU A 47 8.26 -6.00 -7.73
C LEU A 47 6.77 -5.74 -7.93
N MET A 48 6.16 -4.91 -7.10
CA MET A 48 4.76 -4.52 -7.26
C MET A 48 4.53 -3.81 -8.60
N SER A 49 5.46 -2.95 -9.00
CA SER A 49 5.38 -2.24 -10.28
C SER A 49 5.38 -3.20 -11.46
N GLN A 50 6.13 -4.30 -11.37
CA GLN A 50 6.13 -5.34 -12.40
C GLN A 50 4.85 -6.18 -12.35
N LEU A 51 4.40 -6.54 -11.16
CA LEU A 51 3.23 -7.40 -10.97
C LEU A 51 1.93 -6.74 -11.39
N LYS A 52 1.81 -5.42 -11.28
CA LYS A 52 0.57 -4.74 -11.63
C LYS A 52 0.21 -4.84 -13.11
N GLU A 53 1.13 -5.24 -13.95
CA GLU A 53 0.86 -5.48 -15.36
C GLU A 53 -0.01 -6.72 -15.59
N ASN A 54 0.04 -7.69 -14.68
CA ASN A 54 -0.69 -8.95 -14.78
C ASN A 54 -1.73 -9.14 -13.68
N PHE A 55 -1.65 -8.37 -12.61
CA PHE A 55 -2.52 -8.48 -11.45
C PHE A 55 -3.08 -7.12 -11.06
N THR A 56 -4.30 -7.10 -10.57
CA THR A 56 -4.80 -5.93 -9.85
C THR A 56 -4.30 -6.01 -8.42
N ILE A 57 -3.58 -4.98 -7.97
CA ILE A 57 -2.98 -4.97 -6.64
C ILE A 57 -3.74 -3.98 -5.75
N VAL A 58 -4.15 -4.44 -4.58
CA VAL A 58 -4.74 -3.59 -3.55
C VAL A 58 -3.78 -3.59 -2.36
N ILE A 59 -3.31 -2.40 -1.98
CA ILE A 59 -2.41 -2.22 -0.85
C ILE A 59 -3.15 -1.49 0.25
N VAL A 60 -3.10 -2.04 1.46
CA VAL A 60 -3.56 -1.35 2.67
C VAL A 60 -2.32 -0.84 3.39
N THR A 61 -2.23 0.48 3.58
CA THR A 61 -1.07 1.07 4.25
C THR A 61 -1.44 2.37 4.94
N HIS A 62 -0.78 2.66 6.05
CA HIS A 62 -0.82 3.98 6.68
C HIS A 62 0.42 4.83 6.28
N ASN A 63 1.30 4.27 5.46
CA ASN A 63 2.45 5.00 4.95
C ASN A 63 2.04 5.78 3.70
N MET A 64 1.77 7.07 3.89
CA MET A 64 1.27 7.95 2.84
C MET A 64 2.29 8.18 1.73
N GLN A 65 3.58 8.21 2.08
CA GLN A 65 4.63 8.36 1.08
C GLN A 65 4.68 7.17 0.15
N GLN A 66 4.51 5.95 0.68
CA GLN A 66 4.43 4.75 -0.14
C GLN A 66 3.19 4.78 -1.03
N ALA A 67 2.02 5.12 -0.48
CA ALA A 67 0.80 5.22 -1.26
C ALA A 67 0.95 6.22 -2.41
N ALA A 68 1.53 7.39 -2.13
CA ALA A 68 1.75 8.43 -3.14
C ALA A 68 2.71 7.96 -4.25
N ARG A 69 3.69 7.12 -3.88
CA ARG A 69 4.74 6.69 -4.80
C ARG A 69 4.34 5.52 -5.68
N VAL A 70 3.58 4.56 -5.15
CA VAL A 70 3.36 3.28 -5.84
C VAL A 70 1.97 3.10 -6.42
N SER A 71 0.95 3.83 -5.95
CA SER A 71 -0.43 3.58 -6.37
C SER A 71 -0.87 4.46 -7.52
N ASP A 72 -1.72 3.90 -8.38
CA ASP A 72 -2.36 4.63 -9.46
C ASP A 72 -3.60 5.36 -8.95
N ASP A 73 -4.37 4.70 -8.08
CA ASP A 73 -5.54 5.26 -7.42
C ASP A 73 -5.39 5.10 -5.92
N THR A 74 -5.94 6.04 -5.16
CA THR A 74 -5.87 6.03 -3.70
C THR A 74 -7.26 6.23 -3.12
N ALA A 75 -7.60 5.41 -2.12
CA ALA A 75 -8.81 5.54 -1.33
C ALA A 75 -8.43 5.93 0.09
N PHE A 76 -9.05 6.99 0.59
CA PHE A 76 -8.82 7.44 1.95
C PHE A 76 -9.99 7.01 2.84
N PHE A 77 -9.65 6.29 3.91
CA PHE A 77 -10.60 5.86 4.93
C PHE A 77 -10.33 6.58 6.24
N ASN A 78 -11.38 6.92 6.96
CA ASN A 78 -11.26 7.61 8.24
C ASN A 78 -12.15 6.96 9.29
N LEU A 79 -11.69 7.03 10.55
CA LEU A 79 -12.47 6.63 11.71
C LEU A 79 -13.03 7.89 12.36
N GLU A 80 -14.35 8.02 12.45
CA GLU A 80 -14.97 9.14 13.17
C GLU A 80 -14.80 8.98 14.67
N GLU A 81 -14.88 7.74 15.16
CA GLU A 81 -14.71 7.41 16.57
C GLU A 81 -13.94 6.11 16.73
N THR A 82 -13.14 6.02 17.80
CA THR A 82 -12.45 4.79 18.18
C THR A 82 -13.48 3.67 18.42
N GLY A 83 -13.23 2.51 17.80
CA GLY A 83 -14.10 1.35 17.94
C GLY A 83 -15.24 1.28 16.94
N LYS A 84 -15.41 2.27 16.09
CA LYS A 84 -16.38 2.22 14.98
C LYS A 84 -15.68 1.85 13.68
N PRO A 85 -16.41 1.27 12.70
CA PRO A 85 -15.83 0.95 11.39
C PRO A 85 -15.30 2.20 10.69
N GLY A 86 -14.19 2.05 9.98
CA GLY A 86 -13.71 3.08 9.08
C GLY A 86 -14.69 3.33 7.94
N GLN A 87 -14.74 4.56 7.47
CA GLN A 87 -15.60 4.95 6.35
C GLN A 87 -14.77 5.48 5.20
N LEU A 88 -15.17 5.13 3.99
CA LEU A 88 -14.55 5.69 2.79
C LEU A 88 -14.91 7.18 2.69
N VAL A 89 -13.88 8.01 2.71
CA VAL A 89 -14.03 9.46 2.63
C VAL A 89 -13.91 9.94 1.19
N GLU A 90 -12.88 9.45 0.50
CA GLU A 90 -12.60 9.90 -0.86
C GLU A 90 -11.78 8.85 -1.60
N VAL A 91 -12.02 8.69 -2.92
CA VAL A 91 -11.23 7.83 -3.77
C VAL A 91 -11.04 8.52 -5.12
N GLY A 92 -9.86 8.36 -5.69
CA GLY A 92 -9.57 8.93 -7.00
C GLY A 92 -8.12 8.71 -7.40
N PRO A 93 -7.70 9.31 -8.53
CA PRO A 93 -6.31 9.23 -8.95
C PRO A 93 -5.37 9.70 -7.85
N THR A 94 -4.29 8.97 -7.63
CA THR A 94 -3.35 9.25 -6.55
C THR A 94 -2.81 10.68 -6.62
N SER A 95 -2.47 11.15 -7.81
CA SER A 95 -1.98 12.52 -8.00
C SER A 95 -2.98 13.56 -7.51
N LYS A 96 -4.27 13.35 -7.74
CA LYS A 96 -5.32 14.25 -7.29
C LYS A 96 -5.51 14.19 -5.78
N ILE A 97 -5.56 12.98 -5.21
CA ILE A 97 -5.75 12.78 -3.77
C ILE A 97 -4.68 13.50 -2.97
N PHE A 98 -3.42 13.42 -3.42
CA PHE A 98 -2.29 14.00 -2.67
C PHE A 98 -2.00 15.46 -3.01
N SER A 99 -2.56 16.02 -4.08
CA SER A 99 -2.32 17.42 -4.47
C SER A 99 -3.53 18.32 -4.33
N ASN A 100 -4.72 17.81 -4.63
CA ASN A 100 -5.94 18.63 -4.64
C ASN A 100 -7.17 17.75 -4.34
N PRO A 101 -7.27 17.21 -3.14
CA PRO A 101 -8.43 16.38 -2.77
C PRO A 101 -9.71 17.21 -2.71
N ASP A 102 -10.85 16.58 -2.98
CA ASP A 102 -12.14 17.24 -2.91
C ASP A 102 -12.68 17.37 -1.50
N ASN A 103 -12.26 16.47 -0.61
CA ASN A 103 -12.77 16.41 0.76
C ASN A 103 -11.78 17.05 1.73
N LYS A 104 -12.29 17.96 2.58
CA LYS A 104 -11.45 18.65 3.57
C LYS A 104 -10.81 17.70 4.57
N ALA A 105 -11.48 16.60 4.94
CA ALA A 105 -10.91 15.62 5.85
C ALA A 105 -9.67 14.96 5.23
N THR A 106 -9.70 14.68 3.93
CA THR A 106 -8.54 14.17 3.19
C THR A 106 -7.41 15.18 3.19
N GLU A 107 -7.72 16.43 2.87
CA GLU A 107 -6.75 17.53 2.85
C GLU A 107 -6.09 17.71 4.21
N ASP A 108 -6.86 17.73 5.28
CA ASP A 108 -6.35 17.92 6.64
C ASP A 108 -5.45 16.76 7.05
N TYR A 109 -5.84 15.54 6.72
CA TYR A 109 -5.04 14.36 7.05
C TYR A 109 -3.69 14.38 6.31
N ILE A 110 -3.71 14.69 5.02
CA ILE A 110 -2.50 14.77 4.21
C ILE A 110 -1.59 15.89 4.70
N SER A 111 -2.13 17.08 4.94
CA SER A 111 -1.37 18.22 5.45
C SER A 111 -0.74 17.94 6.80
N GLY A 112 -1.47 17.28 7.70
CA GLY A 112 -0.95 16.90 9.00
C GLY A 112 0.14 15.83 8.96
N ARG A 113 0.15 14.98 7.93
CA ARG A 113 1.13 13.90 7.79
C ARG A 113 2.36 14.29 6.98
N PHE A 114 2.20 15.15 5.98
CA PHE A 114 3.31 15.59 5.13
C PHE A 114 3.81 16.99 5.48
N GLY A 115 2.98 17.77 6.07
CA GLY A 115 3.30 19.14 6.46
C GLY A 115 3.82 19.24 7.85
#